data_29dbef159ac28da63f68408f3e955a21
#
_entry.id   29dbef159ac28da63f68408f3e955a21
#
_cell.length_a   1.000
_cell.length_b   1.000
_cell.length_c   1.000
_cell.angle_alpha   90.00
_cell.angle_beta   90.00
_cell.angle_gamma   90.00
#
_symmetry.space_group_name_H-M   'P 1'
#
loop_
_entity.id
_entity.type
_entity.pdbx_description
1 polymer ?
#
loop_
_entity_poly.entity_id
_entity_poly.type
_entity_poly.pdbx_seq_one_letter_code
_entity_poly.pdbx_strand_id
1 'polypeptide(L)'
;MNHADDHHDPASDRRHRLGQLLDLAQNYRGWTRKQLSAELGRDPTTLVPGSGVPKLDVIIALAKTLDWTLDDVVAHLWLDETPICEPNFEGDFEALDAAAQAAHRAGRFHDMIALAEQAYEAASNDEERARACNRRCGGWDGMGRATDALEAIQDGLRLSAVSPERRRMMQSNLANAYYSLW
;
A
#
# COMPACT_ATOMS: atom_id res chain seq x y z
N MET A 1 3.42 -31.94 25.87
CA MET A 1 3.74 -30.51 25.70
C MET A 1 2.75 -29.99 24.67
N ASN A 2 1.65 -29.39 25.15
CA ASN A 2 0.60 -28.85 24.29
C ASN A 2 1.12 -27.52 23.72
N HIS A 3 1.38 -27.46 22.42
CA HIS A 3 1.36 -26.19 21.72
C HIS A 3 -0.10 -25.73 21.69
N ALA A 4 -0.42 -24.73 22.51
CA ALA A 4 -1.61 -23.93 22.30
C ALA A 4 -1.37 -23.15 20.99
N ASP A 5 -2.07 -23.55 19.93
CA ASP A 5 -2.23 -22.71 18.75
C ASP A 5 -2.87 -21.41 19.23
N ASP A 6 -2.08 -20.36 19.24
CA ASP A 6 -2.54 -18.99 19.46
C ASP A 6 -3.40 -18.62 18.24
N HIS A 7 -4.69 -18.95 18.32
CA HIS A 7 -5.65 -18.59 17.28
C HIS A 7 -5.80 -17.07 17.30
N HIS A 8 -4.93 -16.40 16.55
CA HIS A 8 -5.06 -15.00 16.20
C HIS A 8 -6.46 -14.76 15.61
N ASP A 9 -7.27 -13.92 16.25
CA ASP A 9 -8.62 -13.56 15.77
C ASP A 9 -8.55 -12.26 14.93
N PRO A 10 -8.55 -12.36 13.61
CA PRO A 10 -8.46 -11.19 12.73
C PRO A 10 -9.57 -10.15 12.99
N ALA A 11 -10.75 -10.61 13.43
CA ALA A 11 -11.85 -9.71 13.75
C ALA A 11 -11.56 -8.91 15.02
N SER A 12 -10.83 -9.48 15.99
CA SER A 12 -10.40 -8.77 17.19
C SER A 12 -9.44 -7.64 16.85
N ASP A 13 -8.46 -7.91 15.97
CA ASP A 13 -7.46 -6.94 15.59
C ASP A 13 -8.06 -5.81 14.76
N ARG A 14 -8.97 -6.12 13.84
CA ARG A 14 -9.71 -5.07 13.12
C ARG A 14 -10.51 -4.18 14.05
N ARG A 15 -11.19 -4.76 15.07
CA ARG A 15 -11.89 -3.96 16.08
C ARG A 15 -10.94 -3.03 16.82
N HIS A 16 -9.75 -3.53 17.19
CA HIS A 16 -8.74 -2.75 17.86
C HIS A 16 -8.25 -1.59 16.96
N ARG A 17 -7.87 -1.88 15.71
CA ARG A 17 -7.43 -0.86 14.73
C ARG A 17 -8.51 0.17 14.42
N LEU A 18 -9.74 -0.26 14.27
CA LEU A 18 -10.86 0.67 14.10
C LEU A 18 -11.04 1.56 15.33
N GLY A 19 -10.88 1.01 16.54
CA GLY A 19 -10.87 1.80 17.77
C GLY A 19 -9.76 2.88 17.74
N GLN A 20 -8.56 2.52 17.35
CA GLN A 20 -7.44 3.46 17.22
C GLN A 20 -7.72 4.58 16.19
N LEU A 21 -8.31 4.26 15.04
CA LEU A 21 -8.70 5.27 14.05
C LEU A 21 -9.77 6.23 14.58
N LEU A 22 -10.74 5.72 15.33
CA LEU A 22 -11.77 6.55 15.95
C LEU A 22 -11.18 7.49 17.02
N ASP A 23 -10.25 6.99 17.83
CA ASP A 23 -9.55 7.80 18.82
C ASP A 23 -8.65 8.85 18.15
N LEU A 24 -7.95 8.47 17.08
CA LEU A 24 -7.17 9.40 16.27
C LEU A 24 -8.06 10.52 15.69
N ALA A 25 -9.20 10.17 15.12
CA ALA A 25 -10.15 11.14 14.56
C ALA A 25 -10.70 12.10 15.62
N GLN A 26 -11.00 11.59 16.83
CA GLN A 26 -11.40 12.44 17.96
C GLN A 26 -10.31 13.44 18.32
N ASN A 27 -9.07 12.96 18.48
CA ASN A 27 -7.94 13.79 18.85
C ASN A 27 -7.60 14.81 17.76
N TYR A 28 -7.61 14.40 16.50
CA TYR A 28 -7.29 15.26 15.37
C TYR A 28 -8.29 16.42 15.21
N ARG A 29 -9.58 16.16 15.42
CA ARG A 29 -10.63 17.18 15.33
C ARG A 29 -10.98 17.86 16.67
N GLY A 30 -10.45 17.38 17.77
CA GLY A 30 -10.82 17.85 19.10
C GLY A 30 -12.27 17.49 19.47
N TRP A 31 -12.82 16.42 18.94
CA TRP A 31 -14.21 15.99 19.14
C TRP A 31 -14.36 15.02 20.28
N THR A 32 -15.53 15.11 20.93
CA THR A 32 -15.99 14.05 21.83
C THR A 32 -16.51 12.86 21.01
N ARG A 33 -16.57 11.68 21.64
CA ARG A 33 -17.09 10.48 20.99
C ARG A 33 -18.52 10.68 20.44
N LYS A 34 -19.35 11.49 21.14
CA LYS A 34 -20.72 11.84 20.69
C LYS A 34 -20.69 12.70 19.41
N GLN A 35 -19.77 13.64 19.31
CA GLN A 35 -19.62 14.48 18.11
C GLN A 35 -19.10 13.65 16.93
N LEU A 36 -18.09 12.81 17.16
CA LEU A 36 -17.59 11.92 16.12
C LEU A 36 -18.68 10.96 15.62
N SER A 37 -19.45 10.36 16.53
CA SER A 37 -20.53 9.44 16.14
C SER A 37 -21.63 10.13 15.33
N ALA A 38 -21.96 11.37 15.66
CA ALA A 38 -22.92 12.17 14.89
C ALA A 38 -22.40 12.46 13.47
N GLU A 39 -21.11 12.80 13.35
CA GLU A 39 -20.46 13.04 12.04
C GLU A 39 -20.39 11.77 11.19
N LEU A 40 -20.13 10.63 11.81
CA LEU A 40 -20.12 9.32 11.14
C LEU A 40 -21.55 8.76 10.90
N GLY A 41 -22.59 9.46 11.34
CA GLY A 41 -23.98 9.02 11.19
C GLY A 41 -24.28 7.72 11.93
N ARG A 42 -23.65 7.50 13.10
CA ARG A 42 -23.75 6.27 13.90
C ARG A 42 -24.06 6.56 15.38
N ASP A 43 -24.65 5.56 16.04
CA ASP A 43 -24.77 5.59 17.48
C ASP A 43 -23.39 5.35 18.13
N PRO A 44 -23.04 6.09 19.22
CA PRO A 44 -21.76 5.95 19.91
C PRO A 44 -21.42 4.52 20.37
N THR A 45 -22.46 3.71 20.65
CA THR A 45 -22.32 2.33 21.13
C THR A 45 -22.05 1.33 19.99
N THR A 46 -22.38 1.70 18.75
CA THR A 46 -22.26 0.85 17.55
C THR A 46 -21.16 1.29 16.57
N LEU A 47 -20.32 2.23 17.00
CA LEU A 47 -19.20 2.72 16.17
C LEU A 47 -18.23 1.60 15.77
N VAL A 48 -18.01 0.63 16.66
CA VAL A 48 -17.17 -0.54 16.40
C VAL A 48 -18.07 -1.76 16.30
N PRO A 49 -18.34 -2.28 15.08
CA PRO A 49 -19.16 -3.47 14.90
C PRO A 49 -18.46 -4.72 15.46
N GLY A 50 -19.22 -5.69 15.94
CA GLY A 50 -18.69 -6.93 16.50
C GLY A 50 -17.82 -7.74 15.53
N SER A 51 -18.11 -7.64 14.22
CA SER A 51 -17.28 -8.24 13.16
C SER A 51 -15.95 -7.54 12.92
N GLY A 52 -15.74 -6.33 13.45
CA GLY A 52 -14.61 -5.47 13.12
C GLY A 52 -14.67 -4.84 11.72
N VAL A 53 -15.69 -5.16 10.92
CA VAL A 53 -15.84 -4.64 9.55
C VAL A 53 -16.82 -3.47 9.55
N PRO A 54 -16.34 -2.21 9.45
CA PRO A 54 -17.22 -1.06 9.34
C PRO A 54 -17.91 -1.03 7.97
N LYS A 55 -19.06 -0.38 7.90
CA LYS A 55 -19.71 -0.13 6.61
C LYS A 55 -18.91 0.89 5.80
N LEU A 56 -19.06 0.82 4.48
CA LEU A 56 -18.32 1.70 3.56
C LEU A 56 -18.53 3.19 3.83
N ASP A 57 -19.75 3.59 4.18
CA ASP A 57 -20.07 4.98 4.52
C ASP A 57 -19.30 5.49 5.75
N VAL A 58 -19.04 4.61 6.74
CA VAL A 58 -18.19 4.93 7.90
C VAL A 58 -16.73 5.10 7.48
N ILE A 59 -16.22 4.24 6.60
CA ILE A 59 -14.86 4.32 6.08
C ILE A 59 -14.67 5.65 5.32
N ILE A 60 -15.62 6.01 4.45
CA ILE A 60 -15.61 7.28 3.72
C ILE A 60 -15.63 8.48 4.69
N ALA A 61 -16.49 8.44 5.71
CA ALA A 61 -16.58 9.52 6.69
C ALA A 61 -15.29 9.63 7.54
N LEU A 62 -14.67 8.50 7.92
CA LEU A 62 -13.37 8.49 8.61
C LEU A 62 -12.26 9.08 7.75
N ALA A 63 -12.17 8.68 6.47
CA ALA A 63 -11.21 9.22 5.53
C ALA A 63 -11.32 10.76 5.45
N LYS A 64 -12.53 11.28 5.30
CA LYS A 64 -12.79 12.73 5.31
C LYS A 64 -12.44 13.40 6.64
N THR A 65 -12.75 12.74 7.76
CA THR A 65 -12.47 13.27 9.10
C THR A 65 -10.97 13.37 9.36
N LEU A 66 -10.19 12.40 8.89
CA LEU A 66 -8.75 12.34 9.08
C LEU A 66 -7.94 13.10 8.00
N ASP A 67 -8.60 13.60 6.95
CA ASP A 67 -7.97 14.11 5.73
C ASP A 67 -7.05 13.06 5.07
N TRP A 68 -7.45 11.80 5.16
CA TRP A 68 -6.78 10.65 4.57
C TRP A 68 -7.48 10.20 3.29
N THR A 69 -6.75 9.42 2.48
CA THR A 69 -7.39 8.70 1.37
C THR A 69 -8.19 7.50 1.89
N LEU A 70 -9.12 7.01 1.09
CA LEU A 70 -9.84 5.77 1.40
C LEU A 70 -8.89 4.58 1.54
N ASP A 71 -7.87 4.54 0.68
CA ASP A 71 -6.85 3.48 0.68
C ASP A 71 -6.05 3.47 1.97
N ASP A 72 -5.69 4.64 2.53
CA ASP A 72 -4.98 4.73 3.80
C ASP A 72 -5.83 4.16 4.96
N VAL A 73 -7.13 4.49 4.99
CA VAL A 73 -8.04 3.95 6.02
C VAL A 73 -8.23 2.45 5.86
N VAL A 74 -8.41 1.96 4.64
CA VAL A 74 -8.55 0.53 4.33
C VAL A 74 -7.26 -0.20 4.67
N ALA A 75 -6.11 0.28 4.24
CA ALA A 75 -4.81 -0.32 4.54
C ALA A 75 -4.62 -0.43 6.06
N HIS A 76 -4.93 0.61 6.83
CA HIS A 76 -4.79 0.57 8.28
C HIS A 76 -5.71 -0.46 8.94
N LEU A 77 -6.93 -0.65 8.44
CA LEU A 77 -7.89 -1.60 9.00
C LEU A 77 -7.54 -3.07 8.68
N TRP A 78 -7.00 -3.33 7.49
CA TRP A 78 -6.74 -4.69 6.98
C TRP A 78 -5.25 -5.01 6.80
N LEU A 79 -4.36 -4.28 7.47
CA LEU A 79 -2.91 -4.37 7.29
C LEU A 79 -2.35 -5.81 7.38
N ASP A 80 -2.99 -6.69 8.15
CA ASP A 80 -2.53 -8.07 8.33
C ASP A 80 -3.41 -9.11 7.61
N GLU A 81 -4.53 -8.67 6.99
CA GLU A 81 -5.48 -9.57 6.33
C GLU A 81 -5.38 -9.57 4.81
N THR A 82 -4.84 -8.51 4.23
CA THR A 82 -4.16 -8.69 2.97
C THR A 82 -2.97 -9.56 3.33
N PRO A 83 -2.89 -10.81 2.89
CA PRO A 83 -1.58 -11.35 2.70
C PRO A 83 -0.95 -10.36 1.72
N ILE A 84 -0.14 -9.45 2.22
CA ILE A 84 1.07 -9.17 1.51
C ILE A 84 1.62 -10.58 1.44
N CYS A 85 1.26 -11.29 0.39
CA CYS A 85 2.04 -12.40 -0.04
C CYS A 85 3.37 -11.67 -0.28
N GLU A 86 4.20 -11.60 0.79
CA GLU A 86 5.59 -11.51 0.53
C GLU A 86 5.79 -12.75 -0.30
N PRO A 87 5.83 -12.65 -1.62
CA PRO A 87 6.22 -13.77 -2.42
C PRO A 87 7.63 -14.00 -1.95
N ASN A 88 7.78 -14.94 -1.01
CA ASN A 88 9.08 -15.43 -0.60
C ASN A 88 9.57 -16.24 -1.80
N PHE A 89 9.85 -15.47 -2.85
CA PHE A 89 10.31 -15.97 -4.11
C PHE A 89 11.82 -16.10 -3.94
N GLU A 90 12.28 -17.27 -3.54
CA GLU A 90 13.69 -17.62 -3.61
C GLU A 90 14.06 -17.64 -5.11
N GLY A 91 14.53 -16.54 -5.60
CA GLY A 91 14.92 -16.38 -6.99
C GLY A 91 16.05 -15.35 -7.16
N ASP A 92 16.78 -15.48 -8.23
CA ASP A 92 17.69 -14.45 -8.66
C ASP A 92 16.90 -13.23 -9.23
N PHE A 93 17.63 -12.16 -9.54
CA PHE A 93 17.03 -10.95 -10.09
C PHE A 93 16.08 -11.22 -11.27
N GLU A 94 16.48 -12.08 -12.22
CA GLU A 94 15.71 -12.32 -13.45
C GLU A 94 14.39 -13.05 -13.15
N ALA A 95 14.39 -13.99 -12.21
CA ALA A 95 13.17 -14.69 -11.79
C ALA A 95 12.20 -13.73 -11.08
N LEU A 96 12.71 -12.85 -10.20
CA LEU A 96 11.92 -11.85 -9.51
C LEU A 96 11.35 -10.77 -10.47
N ASP A 97 12.15 -10.27 -11.40
CA ASP A 97 11.69 -9.31 -12.43
C ASP A 97 10.61 -9.91 -13.34
N ALA A 98 10.78 -11.19 -13.74
CA ALA A 98 9.77 -11.90 -14.53
C ALA A 98 8.47 -12.10 -13.75
N ALA A 99 8.56 -12.45 -12.47
CA ALA A 99 7.39 -12.59 -11.60
C ALA A 99 6.68 -11.24 -11.39
N ALA A 100 7.42 -10.15 -11.18
CA ALA A 100 6.86 -8.80 -11.11
C ALA A 100 6.14 -8.40 -12.40
N GLN A 101 6.70 -8.74 -13.56
CA GLN A 101 6.05 -8.51 -14.84
C GLN A 101 4.76 -9.34 -15.00
N ALA A 102 4.76 -10.58 -14.54
CA ALA A 102 3.56 -11.43 -14.55
C ALA A 102 2.46 -10.88 -13.64
N ALA A 103 2.84 -10.39 -12.46
CA ALA A 103 1.93 -9.72 -11.53
C ALA A 103 1.29 -8.47 -12.16
N HIS A 104 2.07 -7.64 -12.86
CA HIS A 104 1.56 -6.49 -13.61
C HIS A 104 0.50 -6.89 -14.64
N ARG A 105 0.78 -7.91 -15.48
CA ARG A 105 -0.18 -8.38 -16.50
C ARG A 105 -1.48 -8.92 -15.89
N ALA A 106 -1.41 -9.42 -14.67
CA ALA A 106 -2.56 -9.93 -13.91
C ALA A 106 -3.28 -8.83 -13.10
N GLY A 107 -2.83 -7.57 -13.15
CA GLY A 107 -3.37 -6.47 -12.36
C GLY A 107 -3.09 -6.56 -10.85
N ARG A 108 -2.14 -7.43 -10.44
CA ARG A 108 -1.76 -7.62 -9.05
C ARG A 108 -0.62 -6.66 -8.68
N PHE A 109 -0.96 -5.36 -8.59
CA PHE A 109 0.04 -4.30 -8.44
C PHE A 109 0.78 -4.34 -7.10
N HIS A 110 0.14 -4.74 -6.01
CA HIS A 110 0.81 -4.95 -4.73
C HIS A 110 1.91 -6.03 -4.83
N ASP A 111 1.59 -7.16 -5.45
CA ASP A 111 2.57 -8.23 -5.64
C ASP A 111 3.72 -7.77 -6.55
N MET A 112 3.41 -6.97 -7.58
CA MET A 112 4.42 -6.38 -8.45
C MET A 112 5.41 -5.51 -7.69
N ILE A 113 4.93 -4.68 -6.76
CA ILE A 113 5.77 -3.80 -5.95
C ILE A 113 6.67 -4.65 -5.04
N ALA A 114 6.10 -5.61 -4.29
CA ALA A 114 6.85 -6.46 -3.38
C ALA A 114 7.92 -7.30 -4.11
N LEU A 115 7.59 -7.87 -5.27
CA LEU A 115 8.55 -8.60 -6.11
C LEU A 115 9.64 -7.68 -6.68
N ALA A 116 9.30 -6.44 -7.03
CA ALA A 116 10.27 -5.48 -7.52
C ALA A 116 11.22 -4.99 -6.42
N GLU A 117 10.77 -4.91 -5.17
CA GLU A 117 11.62 -4.63 -4.01
C GLU A 117 12.61 -5.75 -3.76
N GLN A 118 12.16 -7.00 -3.79
CA GLN A 118 13.06 -8.16 -3.70
C GLN A 118 14.05 -8.21 -4.87
N ALA A 119 13.59 -7.90 -6.09
CA ALA A 119 14.46 -7.81 -7.25
C ALA A 119 15.53 -6.71 -7.09
N TYR A 120 15.17 -5.56 -6.50
CA TYR A 120 16.12 -4.50 -6.22
C TYR A 120 17.23 -4.95 -5.27
N GLU A 121 16.87 -5.68 -4.21
CA GLU A 121 17.84 -6.23 -3.25
C GLU A 121 18.71 -7.34 -3.87
N ALA A 122 18.15 -8.16 -4.76
CA ALA A 122 18.88 -9.22 -5.47
C ALA A 122 19.74 -8.69 -6.63
N ALA A 123 19.59 -7.42 -7.00
CA ALA A 123 20.26 -6.83 -8.15
C ALA A 123 21.77 -6.69 -7.95
N SER A 124 22.53 -7.16 -8.93
CA SER A 124 24.01 -7.16 -8.93
C SER A 124 24.61 -5.85 -9.47
N ASN A 125 23.83 -5.04 -10.19
CA ASN A 125 24.32 -3.82 -10.87
C ASN A 125 23.21 -2.77 -10.98
N ASP A 126 23.61 -1.55 -11.40
CA ASP A 126 22.68 -0.41 -11.52
C ASP A 126 21.63 -0.61 -12.61
N GLU A 127 21.90 -1.34 -13.68
CA GLU A 127 20.91 -1.61 -14.74
C GLU A 127 19.77 -2.48 -14.21
N GLU A 128 20.08 -3.49 -13.39
CA GLU A 128 19.09 -4.34 -12.72
C GLU A 128 18.29 -3.54 -11.68
N ARG A 129 18.97 -2.74 -10.85
CA ARG A 129 18.28 -1.85 -9.89
C ARG A 129 17.35 -0.88 -10.58
N ALA A 130 17.76 -0.31 -11.72
CA ALA A 130 16.91 0.58 -12.50
C ALA A 130 15.67 -0.14 -13.07
N ARG A 131 15.82 -1.41 -13.49
CA ARG A 131 14.66 -2.25 -13.89
C ARG A 131 13.69 -2.43 -12.73
N ALA A 132 14.18 -2.76 -11.55
CA ALA A 132 13.36 -2.92 -10.35
C ALA A 132 12.63 -1.61 -9.97
N CYS A 133 13.31 -0.47 -9.98
CA CYS A 133 12.69 0.84 -9.77
C CYS A 133 11.58 1.12 -10.79
N ASN A 134 11.81 0.77 -12.05
CA ASN A 134 10.81 0.93 -13.10
C ASN A 134 9.59 0.03 -12.88
N ARG A 135 9.76 -1.20 -12.33
CA ARG A 135 8.65 -2.07 -11.93
C ARG A 135 7.87 -1.46 -10.76
N ARG A 136 8.56 -0.97 -9.72
CA ARG A 136 7.91 -0.29 -8.58
C ARG A 136 7.08 0.90 -9.05
N CYS A 137 7.63 1.75 -9.93
CA CYS A 137 6.90 2.85 -10.55
C CYS A 137 5.61 2.36 -11.22
N GLY A 138 5.69 1.33 -12.07
CA GLY A 138 4.51 0.78 -12.73
C GLY A 138 3.48 0.18 -11.78
N GLY A 139 3.90 -0.41 -10.67
CA GLY A 139 3.01 -0.91 -9.62
C GLY A 139 2.25 0.22 -8.92
N TRP A 140 2.96 1.25 -8.50
CA TRP A 140 2.35 2.43 -7.87
C TRP A 140 1.43 3.20 -8.81
N ASP A 141 1.83 3.36 -10.08
CA ASP A 141 0.99 3.99 -11.11
C ASP A 141 -0.30 3.20 -11.34
N GLY A 142 -0.21 1.88 -11.43
CA GLY A 142 -1.38 0.99 -11.55
C GLY A 142 -2.34 1.05 -10.36
N MET A 143 -1.86 1.47 -9.19
CA MET A 143 -2.68 1.74 -8.00
C MET A 143 -3.18 3.19 -7.91
N GLY A 144 -2.85 4.06 -8.88
CA GLY A 144 -3.18 5.47 -8.85
C GLY A 144 -2.35 6.29 -7.83
N ARG A 145 -1.26 5.73 -7.31
CA ARG A 145 -0.38 6.38 -6.32
C ARG A 145 0.77 7.11 -7.02
N ALA A 146 0.44 8.19 -7.70
CA ALA A 146 1.37 8.94 -8.55
C ALA A 146 2.60 9.49 -7.79
N THR A 147 2.45 9.87 -6.51
CA THR A 147 3.57 10.35 -5.69
C THR A 147 4.59 9.24 -5.45
N ASP A 148 4.14 8.03 -5.09
CA ASP A 148 5.02 6.89 -4.86
C ASP A 148 5.66 6.39 -6.16
N ALA A 149 4.91 6.45 -7.27
CA ALA A 149 5.44 6.16 -8.60
C ALA A 149 6.55 7.14 -8.98
N LEU A 150 6.37 8.44 -8.68
CA LEU A 150 7.36 9.49 -8.91
C LEU A 150 8.63 9.23 -8.10
N GLU A 151 8.52 8.90 -6.82
CA GLU A 151 9.66 8.58 -5.96
C GLU A 151 10.42 7.36 -6.49
N ALA A 152 9.73 6.27 -6.78
CA ALA A 152 10.34 5.05 -7.30
C ALA A 152 11.12 5.28 -8.59
N ILE A 153 10.59 6.08 -9.53
CA ILE A 153 11.28 6.34 -10.80
C ILE A 153 12.45 7.31 -10.64
N GLN A 154 12.38 8.26 -9.71
CA GLN A 154 13.48 9.17 -9.39
C GLN A 154 14.64 8.40 -8.78
N ASP A 155 14.39 7.40 -7.91
CA ASP A 155 15.44 6.54 -7.37
C ASP A 155 16.21 5.82 -8.49
N GLY A 156 15.50 5.26 -9.46
CA GLY A 156 16.13 4.62 -10.61
C GLY A 156 16.96 5.59 -11.47
N LEU A 157 16.49 6.83 -11.64
CA LEU A 157 17.19 7.85 -12.43
C LEU A 157 18.46 8.39 -11.75
N ARG A 158 18.60 8.25 -10.41
CA ARG A 158 19.82 8.62 -9.66
C ARG A 158 20.96 7.62 -9.87
N LEU A 159 20.67 6.40 -10.32
CA LEU A 159 21.68 5.37 -10.58
C LEU A 159 22.59 5.79 -11.73
N SER A 160 23.89 5.52 -11.62
CA SER A 160 24.91 6.06 -12.53
C SER A 160 25.13 5.19 -13.77
N ALA A 161 25.24 3.87 -13.58
CA ALA A 161 25.61 2.92 -14.62
C ALA A 161 24.37 2.29 -15.28
N VAL A 162 23.48 3.13 -15.82
CA VAL A 162 22.23 2.74 -16.47
C VAL A 162 22.32 3.03 -17.97
N SER A 163 21.87 2.07 -18.79
CA SER A 163 21.88 2.21 -20.25
C SER A 163 21.06 3.41 -20.73
N PRO A 164 21.45 4.07 -21.84
CA PRO A 164 20.70 5.19 -22.39
C PRO A 164 19.25 4.83 -22.74
N GLU A 165 19.01 3.60 -23.16
CA GLU A 165 17.68 3.10 -23.49
C GLU A 165 16.80 3.02 -22.25
N ARG A 166 17.31 2.41 -21.16
CA ARG A 166 16.61 2.32 -19.88
C ARG A 166 16.32 3.70 -19.31
N ARG A 167 17.30 4.59 -19.35
CA ARG A 167 17.15 5.96 -18.87
C ARG A 167 16.06 6.72 -19.62
N ARG A 168 15.97 6.59 -20.96
CA ARG A 168 14.89 7.19 -21.74
C ARG A 168 13.50 6.64 -21.36
N MET A 169 13.40 5.32 -21.15
CA MET A 169 12.16 4.69 -20.73
C MET A 169 11.72 5.21 -19.35
N MET A 170 12.64 5.31 -18.41
CA MET A 170 12.36 5.86 -17.08
C MET A 170 11.96 7.34 -17.14
N GLN A 171 12.58 8.14 -18.01
CA GLN A 171 12.17 9.54 -18.23
C GLN A 171 10.76 9.66 -18.80
N SER A 172 10.35 8.73 -19.67
CA SER A 172 8.96 8.67 -20.15
C SER A 172 7.98 8.34 -19.01
N ASN A 173 8.32 7.39 -18.15
CA ASN A 173 7.48 7.04 -17.00
C ASN A 173 7.46 8.16 -15.95
N LEU A 174 8.55 8.88 -15.77
CA LEU A 174 8.59 10.09 -14.95
C LEU A 174 7.58 11.14 -15.45
N ALA A 175 7.53 11.37 -16.77
CA ALA A 175 6.59 12.30 -17.36
C ALA A 175 5.12 11.85 -17.15
N ASN A 176 4.84 10.55 -17.26
CA ASN A 176 3.53 9.98 -16.96
C ASN A 176 3.15 10.18 -15.49
N ALA A 177 4.05 9.92 -14.55
CA ALA A 177 3.81 10.13 -13.13
C ALA A 177 3.50 11.61 -12.81
N TYR A 178 4.22 12.55 -13.42
CA TYR A 178 3.89 13.97 -13.30
C TYR A 178 2.53 14.31 -13.89
N TYR A 179 2.17 13.73 -15.02
CA TYR A 179 0.86 13.96 -15.65
C TYR A 179 -0.29 13.46 -14.74
N SER A 180 -0.09 12.36 -14.03
CA SER A 180 -1.09 11.78 -13.12
C SER A 180 -1.28 12.58 -11.82
N LEU A 181 -0.40 13.55 -11.54
CA LEU A 181 -0.51 14.46 -10.39
C LEU A 181 -1.35 15.71 -10.66
N TRP A 182 -1.74 15.96 -11.94
CA TRP A 182 -2.55 17.10 -12.37
C TRP A 182 -4.01 16.72 -12.58
#